data_3894ddef9451070ac40cfd22586dde9d
#
_entry.id   3894ddef9451070ac40cfd22586dde9d
#
_cell.length_a   1.000
_cell.length_b   1.000
_cell.length_c   1.000
_cell.angle_alpha   90.00
_cell.angle_beta   90.00
_cell.angle_gamma   90.00
#
_symmetry.space_group_name_H-M   'P 1'
#
loop_
_entity.id
_entity.type
_entity.pdbx_description
1 polymer ?
#
loop_
_entity_poly.entity_id
_entity_poly.type
_entity_poly.pdbx_seq_one_letter_code
_entity_poly.pdbx_strand_id
1 'polypeptide(L)'
;YLGRGDMYMAKGNVDAAMKDYQTVVDQDTLVLEQGNCRQYAYQMLGLKDSAEAYMQRILDKYPTEGNYYDAACLMSRMGELQRSIEYLKVSFEKGYHEINHLERDDDLDGIRDMIEYKELVGKYKQILKEKNALNADDSTSETELETTEIPFNKSGNMMMIECTINSLPLHFIFDTGASDVSISDVEANFMMKNGYLHPNDVVGKARYQTADGNISEGTVINLKHVNFGGLELT
;
A
#
# COMPACT_ATOMS: atom_id res chain seq x y z
N TYR A 1 -10.53 11.69 6.42
CA TYR A 1 -10.25 12.73 7.44
C TYR A 1 -8.78 12.76 7.84
N LEU A 2 -8.09 11.62 8.08
CA LEU A 2 -6.68 11.63 8.49
C LEU A 2 -5.82 12.45 7.53
N GLY A 3 -5.73 12.09 6.27
CA GLY A 3 -4.91 12.81 5.27
C GLY A 3 -5.33 14.28 5.07
N ARG A 4 -6.62 14.62 5.25
CA ARG A 4 -7.05 16.02 5.23
C ARG A 4 -6.55 16.77 6.47
N GLY A 5 -6.54 16.13 7.63
CA GLY A 5 -5.96 16.65 8.85
C GLY A 5 -4.47 16.94 8.68
N ASP A 6 -3.72 16.01 8.06
CA ASP A 6 -2.29 16.19 7.78
C ASP A 6 -2.04 17.37 6.83
N MET A 7 -2.88 17.54 5.81
CA MET A 7 -2.82 18.71 4.94
C MET A 7 -3.12 20.03 5.67
N TYR A 8 -4.05 20.05 6.61
CA TYR A 8 -4.31 21.22 7.45
C TYR A 8 -3.13 21.51 8.38
N MET A 9 -2.55 20.47 8.97
CA MET A 9 -1.34 20.61 9.80
C MET A 9 -0.19 21.23 9.02
N ALA A 10 0.09 20.72 7.83
CA ALA A 10 1.13 21.23 6.94
C ALA A 10 0.91 22.70 6.52
N LYS A 11 -0.36 23.14 6.46
CA LYS A 11 -0.75 24.54 6.18
C LYS A 11 -0.81 25.42 7.43
N GLY A 12 -0.47 24.90 8.61
CA GLY A 12 -0.54 25.62 9.89
C GLY A 12 -1.96 25.81 10.44
N ASN A 13 -2.98 25.16 9.86
CA ASN A 13 -4.34 25.23 10.35
C ASN A 13 -4.59 24.12 11.38
N VAL A 14 -4.02 24.29 12.56
CA VAL A 14 -4.00 23.28 13.63
C VAL A 14 -5.43 22.93 14.09
N ASP A 15 -6.31 23.92 14.25
CA ASP A 15 -7.69 23.68 14.73
C ASP A 15 -8.49 22.79 13.78
N ALA A 16 -8.37 23.02 12.47
CA ALA A 16 -9.02 22.18 11.49
C ALA A 16 -8.44 20.77 11.45
N ALA A 17 -7.11 20.65 11.60
CA ALA A 17 -6.43 19.36 11.67
C ALA A 17 -6.90 18.56 12.89
N MET A 18 -6.90 19.15 14.07
CA MET A 18 -7.35 18.49 15.32
C MET A 18 -8.80 18.02 15.24
N LYS A 19 -9.67 18.81 14.60
CA LYS A 19 -11.07 18.42 14.38
C LYS A 19 -11.19 17.19 13.46
N ASP A 20 -10.36 17.12 12.43
CA ASP A 20 -10.37 15.98 11.52
C ASP A 20 -9.83 14.72 12.20
N TYR A 21 -8.73 14.83 12.96
CA TYR A 21 -8.21 13.70 13.74
C TYR A 21 -9.22 13.21 14.79
N GLN A 22 -9.91 14.14 15.46
CA GLN A 22 -10.99 13.78 16.40
C GLN A 22 -12.12 13.04 15.67
N THR A 23 -12.49 13.48 14.47
CA THR A 23 -13.49 12.78 13.64
C THR A 23 -13.08 11.34 13.32
N VAL A 24 -11.80 11.10 13.03
CA VAL A 24 -11.27 9.73 12.80
C VAL A 24 -11.42 8.87 14.05
N VAL A 25 -11.11 9.43 15.20
CA VAL A 25 -11.19 8.72 16.49
C VAL A 25 -12.64 8.43 16.89
N ASP A 26 -13.56 9.38 16.66
CA ASP A 26 -14.97 9.27 17.03
C ASP A 26 -15.77 8.35 16.11
N GLN A 27 -15.26 8.04 14.91
CA GLN A 27 -15.92 7.09 14.03
C GLN A 27 -15.96 5.71 14.70
N ASP A 28 -17.15 5.28 15.08
CA ASP A 28 -17.38 3.97 15.68
C ASP A 28 -17.34 2.89 14.60
N THR A 29 -16.13 2.49 14.23
CA THR A 29 -15.92 1.30 13.43
C THR A 29 -15.56 0.18 14.39
N LEU A 30 -16.55 -0.64 14.75
CA LEU A 30 -16.37 -1.85 15.57
C LEU A 30 -15.43 -2.87 14.92
N VAL A 31 -15.08 -2.68 13.67
CA VAL A 31 -14.23 -3.58 12.90
C VAL A 31 -12.83 -3.02 12.84
N LEU A 32 -11.87 -3.71 13.44
CA LEU A 32 -10.45 -3.54 13.17
C LEU A 32 -10.21 -4.07 11.75
N GLU A 33 -10.30 -3.19 10.77
CA GLU A 33 -9.98 -3.53 9.39
C GLU A 33 -8.48 -3.31 9.15
N GLN A 34 -7.92 -4.18 8.34
CA GLN A 34 -6.55 -3.99 7.85
C GLN A 34 -6.50 -2.66 7.07
N GLY A 35 -5.49 -1.83 7.34
CA GLY A 35 -5.37 -0.49 6.75
C GLY A 35 -6.07 0.62 7.52
N ASN A 36 -6.60 0.36 8.72
CA ASN A 36 -7.17 1.40 9.57
C ASN A 36 -6.06 2.28 10.18
N CYS A 37 -6.10 3.58 9.94
CA CYS A 37 -5.09 4.55 10.36
C CYS A 37 -5.44 5.29 11.67
N ARG A 38 -6.35 4.76 12.50
CA ARG A 38 -6.83 5.42 13.73
C ARG A 38 -5.72 5.61 14.77
N GLN A 39 -4.75 4.69 14.83
CA GLN A 39 -3.57 4.81 15.68
C GLN A 39 -2.80 6.12 15.44
N TYR A 40 -2.71 6.54 14.20
CA TYR A 40 -2.07 7.82 13.83
C TYR A 40 -2.91 9.03 14.25
N ALA A 41 -4.23 8.95 14.13
CA ALA A 41 -5.11 10.02 14.63
C ALA A 41 -4.99 10.19 16.15
N TYR A 42 -4.94 9.10 16.92
CA TYR A 42 -4.65 9.16 18.36
C TYR A 42 -3.29 9.81 18.63
N GLN A 43 -2.26 9.43 17.88
CA GLN A 43 -0.90 9.99 18.01
C GLN A 43 -0.91 11.50 17.72
N MET A 44 -1.58 11.96 16.66
CA MET A 44 -1.68 13.37 16.30
C MET A 44 -2.48 14.19 17.33
N LEU A 45 -3.41 13.58 18.04
CA LEU A 45 -4.13 14.18 19.16
C LEU A 45 -3.32 14.16 20.48
N GLY A 46 -2.11 13.62 20.49
CA GLY A 46 -1.28 13.47 21.68
C GLY A 46 -1.72 12.34 22.63
N LEU A 47 -2.66 11.50 22.23
CA LEU A 47 -3.21 10.39 23.00
C LEU A 47 -2.35 9.11 22.80
N LYS A 48 -1.08 9.17 23.25
CA LYS A 48 -0.07 8.14 23.00
C LYS A 48 -0.52 6.76 23.49
N ASP A 49 -1.06 6.64 24.70
CA ASP A 49 -1.50 5.35 25.25
C ASP A 49 -2.62 4.73 24.41
N SER A 50 -3.54 5.56 23.91
CA SER A 50 -4.63 5.11 23.03
C SER A 50 -4.11 4.67 21.65
N ALA A 51 -3.13 5.39 21.11
CA ALA A 51 -2.48 5.03 19.85
C ALA A 51 -1.81 3.66 19.96
N GLU A 52 -1.06 3.44 21.03
CA GLU A 52 -0.36 2.20 21.31
C GLU A 52 -1.33 1.03 21.56
N ALA A 53 -2.34 1.24 22.40
CA ALA A 53 -3.36 0.22 22.69
C ALA A 53 -4.13 -0.17 21.42
N TYR A 54 -4.42 0.79 20.54
CA TYR A 54 -5.07 0.51 19.27
C TYR A 54 -4.16 -0.29 18.32
N MET A 55 -2.89 0.10 18.21
CA MET A 55 -1.90 -0.63 17.41
C MET A 55 -1.71 -2.06 17.92
N GLN A 56 -1.65 -2.26 19.24
CA GLN A 56 -1.55 -3.60 19.82
C GLN A 56 -2.74 -4.48 19.43
N ARG A 57 -3.96 -3.94 19.46
CA ARG A 57 -5.16 -4.68 19.01
C ARG A 57 -5.09 -5.08 17.54
N ILE A 58 -4.48 -4.24 16.67
CA ILE A 58 -4.24 -4.58 15.27
C ILE A 58 -3.25 -5.74 15.20
N LEU A 59 -2.14 -5.67 15.91
CA LEU A 59 -1.11 -6.72 15.91
C LEU A 59 -1.62 -8.04 16.48
N ASP A 60 -2.48 -8.02 17.51
CA ASP A 60 -3.08 -9.22 18.08
C ASP A 60 -3.99 -9.93 17.09
N LYS A 61 -4.70 -9.17 16.26
CA LYS A 61 -5.65 -9.72 15.29
C LYS A 61 -5.02 -10.02 13.94
N TYR A 62 -4.10 -9.18 13.50
CA TYR A 62 -3.48 -9.22 12.17
C TYR A 62 -1.96 -9.04 12.29
N PRO A 63 -1.21 -10.04 12.78
CA PRO A 63 0.25 -9.96 12.98
C PRO A 63 1.03 -10.10 11.66
N THR A 64 0.73 -9.26 10.68
CA THR A 64 1.39 -9.25 9.36
C THR A 64 2.67 -8.42 9.39
N GLU A 65 3.55 -8.64 8.41
CA GLU A 65 4.77 -7.84 8.21
C GLU A 65 4.47 -6.35 8.07
N GLY A 66 3.42 -5.98 7.33
CA GLY A 66 3.00 -4.60 7.13
C GLY A 66 2.53 -3.94 8.42
N ASN A 67 1.71 -4.64 9.23
CA ASN A 67 1.24 -4.09 10.51
C ASN A 67 2.37 -3.92 11.53
N TYR A 68 3.40 -4.76 11.51
CA TYR A 68 4.61 -4.56 12.31
C TYR A 68 5.45 -3.39 11.78
N TYR A 69 5.46 -3.16 10.47
CA TYR A 69 6.05 -1.97 9.88
C TYR A 69 5.31 -0.69 10.34
N ASP A 70 3.97 -0.68 10.26
CA ASP A 70 3.15 0.43 10.77
C ASP A 70 3.39 0.70 12.27
N ALA A 71 3.58 -0.36 13.06
CA ALA A 71 3.92 -0.21 14.47
C ALA A 71 5.30 0.43 14.66
N ALA A 72 6.28 0.09 13.82
CA ALA A 72 7.59 0.74 13.85
C ALA A 72 7.49 2.22 13.51
N CYS A 73 6.73 2.58 12.47
CA CYS A 73 6.46 3.97 12.09
C CYS A 73 5.79 4.75 13.22
N LEU A 74 4.74 4.18 13.83
CA LEU A 74 4.05 4.81 14.95
C LEU A 74 4.99 5.06 16.14
N MET A 75 5.81 4.07 16.51
CA MET A 75 6.78 4.21 17.62
C MET A 75 7.83 5.29 17.30
N SER A 76 8.35 5.33 16.07
CA SER A 76 9.30 6.36 15.63
C SER A 76 8.69 7.77 15.79
N ARG A 77 7.48 7.98 15.30
CA ARG A 77 6.74 9.26 15.41
C ARG A 77 6.44 9.65 16.86
N MET A 78 6.26 8.68 17.75
CA MET A 78 6.04 8.94 19.19
C MET A 78 7.33 9.19 19.96
N GLY A 79 8.51 9.00 19.34
CA GLY A 79 9.82 9.13 19.95
C GLY A 79 10.26 7.87 20.73
N GLU A 80 9.54 6.77 20.59
CA GLU A 80 9.86 5.47 21.22
C GLU A 80 10.84 4.68 20.33
N LEU A 81 12.04 5.27 20.12
CA LEU A 81 12.96 4.90 19.05
C LEU A 81 13.42 3.42 19.13
N GLN A 82 13.71 2.95 20.34
CA GLN A 82 14.17 1.57 20.51
C GLN A 82 13.05 0.56 20.17
N ARG A 83 11.83 0.84 20.58
CA ARG A 83 10.66 0.01 20.26
C ARG A 83 10.35 0.02 18.76
N SER A 84 10.60 1.16 18.10
CA SER A 84 10.50 1.26 16.64
C SER A 84 11.43 0.26 15.95
N ILE A 85 12.71 0.20 16.37
CA ILE A 85 13.68 -0.78 15.85
C ILE A 85 13.22 -2.23 16.12
N GLU A 86 12.69 -2.51 17.31
CA GLU A 86 12.20 -3.84 17.67
C GLU A 86 11.04 -4.28 16.76
N TYR A 87 10.05 -3.41 16.53
CA TYR A 87 8.95 -3.69 15.62
C TYR A 87 9.42 -3.84 14.16
N LEU A 88 10.34 -3.00 13.71
CA LEU A 88 10.92 -3.09 12.37
C LEU A 88 11.65 -4.43 12.17
N LYS A 89 12.38 -4.89 13.18
CA LYS A 89 13.01 -6.21 13.14
C LYS A 89 11.98 -7.33 12.98
N VAL A 90 10.87 -7.30 13.74
CA VAL A 90 9.80 -8.29 13.62
C VAL A 90 9.14 -8.21 12.24
N SER A 91 8.94 -7.02 11.71
CA SER A 91 8.42 -6.82 10.35
C SER A 91 9.27 -7.54 9.31
N PHE A 92 10.58 -7.36 9.35
CA PHE A 92 11.53 -8.07 8.49
C PHE A 92 11.50 -9.59 8.70
N GLU A 93 11.48 -10.07 9.94
CA GLU A 93 11.40 -11.50 10.25
C GLU A 93 10.13 -12.14 9.70
N LYS A 94 9.06 -11.36 9.55
CA LYS A 94 7.79 -11.77 8.93
C LYS A 94 7.78 -11.66 7.41
N GLY A 95 8.80 -11.09 6.80
CA GLY A 95 8.96 -11.06 5.36
C GLY A 95 8.80 -9.69 4.68
N TYR A 96 8.75 -8.59 5.43
CA TYR A 96 8.73 -7.25 4.84
C TYR A 96 9.96 -7.04 3.94
N HIS A 97 9.74 -6.57 2.71
CA HIS A 97 10.79 -6.50 1.69
C HIS A 97 10.83 -5.18 0.91
N GLU A 98 9.91 -4.25 1.19
CA GLU A 98 9.81 -2.95 0.51
C GLU A 98 10.91 -1.98 1.00
N ILE A 99 12.19 -2.33 0.78
CA ILE A 99 13.33 -1.56 1.28
C ILE A 99 13.37 -0.14 0.70
N ASN A 100 13.01 0.03 -0.57
CA ASN A 100 12.98 1.35 -1.20
C ASN A 100 11.95 2.29 -0.58
N HIS A 101 10.81 1.76 -0.14
CA HIS A 101 9.80 2.50 0.62
C HIS A 101 10.34 2.88 1.98
N LEU A 102 10.84 1.92 2.75
CA LEU A 102 11.40 2.10 4.08
C LEU A 102 12.50 3.18 4.13
N GLU A 103 13.35 3.26 3.12
CA GLU A 103 14.44 4.25 3.07
C GLU A 103 13.96 5.68 2.83
N ARG A 104 12.73 5.87 2.34
CA ARG A 104 12.14 7.16 2.00
C ARG A 104 10.99 7.58 2.91
N ASP A 105 10.56 6.69 3.78
CA ASP A 105 9.43 6.91 4.66
C ASP A 105 9.79 7.87 5.80
N ASP A 106 9.25 9.09 5.76
CA ASP A 106 9.50 10.14 6.74
C ASP A 106 9.08 9.73 8.17
N ASP A 107 8.17 8.77 8.31
CA ASP A 107 7.75 8.25 9.61
C ASP A 107 8.90 7.57 10.38
N LEU A 108 9.93 7.11 9.66
CA LEU A 108 11.13 6.48 10.24
C LEU A 108 12.31 7.44 10.46
N ASP A 109 12.14 8.74 10.19
CA ASP A 109 13.23 9.72 10.35
C ASP A 109 13.84 9.73 11.75
N GLY A 110 13.00 9.46 12.77
CA GLY A 110 13.47 9.39 14.16
C GLY A 110 14.55 8.33 14.41
N ILE A 111 14.52 7.23 13.66
CA ILE A 111 15.46 6.10 13.83
C ILE A 111 16.49 6.00 12.71
N ARG A 112 16.32 6.70 11.60
CA ARG A 112 17.11 6.55 10.37
C ARG A 112 18.63 6.70 10.61
N ASP A 113 19.03 7.58 11.52
CA ASP A 113 20.43 7.82 11.85
C ASP A 113 21.00 6.91 12.92
N MET A 114 20.18 6.10 13.59
CA MET A 114 20.62 5.15 14.60
C MET A 114 21.50 4.03 13.99
N ILE A 115 22.52 3.62 14.73
CA ILE A 115 23.42 2.55 14.30
C ILE A 115 22.63 1.24 14.14
N GLU A 116 21.75 0.94 15.07
CA GLU A 116 20.91 -0.26 15.08
C GLU A 116 20.01 -0.34 13.85
N TYR A 117 19.45 0.78 13.40
CA TYR A 117 18.67 0.85 12.16
C TYR A 117 19.54 0.53 10.94
N LYS A 118 20.71 1.18 10.84
CA LYS A 118 21.62 1.00 9.71
C LYS A 118 22.12 -0.44 9.61
N GLU A 119 22.48 -1.06 10.74
CA GLU A 119 22.88 -2.46 10.82
C GLU A 119 21.72 -3.40 10.44
N LEU A 120 20.52 -3.16 10.98
CA LEU A 120 19.33 -3.96 10.72
C LEU A 120 18.98 -3.96 9.24
N VAL A 121 18.87 -2.76 8.64
CA VAL A 121 18.53 -2.61 7.22
C VAL A 121 19.64 -3.19 6.33
N GLY A 122 20.90 -2.93 6.65
CA GLY A 122 22.05 -3.49 5.93
C GLY A 122 22.03 -5.00 5.88
N LYS A 123 21.78 -5.64 7.04
CA LYS A 123 21.66 -7.10 7.15
C LYS A 123 20.52 -7.64 6.27
N TYR A 124 19.32 -7.02 6.32
CA TYR A 124 18.18 -7.52 5.57
C TYR A 124 18.31 -7.27 4.06
N LYS A 125 18.94 -6.16 3.65
CA LYS A 125 19.32 -5.96 2.22
C LYS A 125 20.19 -7.11 1.72
N GLN A 126 21.16 -7.54 2.51
CA GLN A 126 22.02 -8.67 2.13
C GLN A 126 21.24 -9.98 2.06
N ILE A 127 20.36 -10.28 3.04
CA ILE A 127 19.51 -11.48 3.03
C ILE A 127 18.60 -11.50 1.79
N LEU A 128 17.99 -10.38 1.44
CA LEU A 128 17.14 -10.29 0.25
C LEU A 128 17.96 -10.49 -1.03
N LYS A 129 19.17 -9.93 -1.10
CA LYS A 129 20.07 -10.14 -2.24
C LYS A 129 20.48 -11.61 -2.36
N GLU A 130 20.80 -12.28 -1.25
CA GLU A 130 21.16 -13.69 -1.23
C GLU A 130 19.97 -14.59 -1.62
N LYS A 131 18.76 -14.30 -1.12
CA LYS A 131 17.54 -15.01 -1.51
C LYS A 131 17.27 -14.88 -3.02
N ASN A 132 17.41 -13.68 -3.56
CA ASN A 132 17.22 -13.44 -4.99
C ASN A 132 18.29 -14.16 -5.82
N ALA A 133 19.53 -14.24 -5.32
CA ALA A 133 20.61 -15.00 -5.97
C ALA A 133 20.37 -16.53 -5.93
N LEU A 134 19.86 -17.06 -4.81
CA LEU A 134 19.53 -18.49 -4.68
C LEU A 134 18.33 -18.90 -5.55
N ASN A 135 17.35 -18.01 -5.72
CA ASN A 135 16.22 -18.24 -6.63
C ASN A 135 16.63 -18.11 -8.11
N ALA A 136 17.76 -17.45 -8.40
CA ALA A 136 18.33 -17.34 -9.74
C ALA A 136 19.10 -18.61 -10.16
N ASP A 137 19.56 -19.44 -9.21
CA ASP A 137 20.37 -20.63 -9.51
C ASP A 137 19.53 -21.85 -9.95
N ASP A 138 18.20 -21.80 -9.75
CA ASP A 138 17.25 -22.83 -10.24
C ASP A 138 16.59 -22.45 -11.59
N SER A 139 16.91 -21.28 -12.11
CA SER A 139 16.56 -20.88 -13.47
C SER A 139 17.80 -20.32 -14.16
N THR A 140 18.47 -21.17 -14.95
CA THR A 140 19.52 -20.78 -15.89
C THR A 140 19.00 -19.73 -16.87
N SER A 141 19.15 -18.48 -16.52
CA SER A 141 19.44 -17.33 -17.39
C SER A 141 19.70 -16.10 -16.54
N GLU A 142 20.88 -15.50 -16.68
CA GLU A 142 21.09 -14.09 -16.35
C GLU A 142 20.14 -13.29 -17.24
N THR A 143 18.92 -13.04 -16.73
CA THR A 143 18.08 -11.99 -17.28
C THR A 143 18.58 -10.70 -16.62
N GLU A 144 19.35 -9.89 -17.35
CA GLU A 144 19.36 -8.45 -17.13
C GLU A 144 17.92 -8.06 -16.80
N LEU A 145 17.71 -7.28 -15.76
CA LEU A 145 16.39 -6.69 -15.48
C LEU A 145 16.02 -5.91 -16.74
N GLU A 146 15.25 -6.54 -17.63
CA GLU A 146 14.75 -5.87 -18.82
C GLU A 146 13.86 -4.72 -18.34
N THR A 147 14.40 -3.52 -18.46
CA THR A 147 13.65 -2.31 -18.21
C THR A 147 12.67 -2.17 -19.37
N THR A 148 11.40 -2.34 -19.10
CA THR A 148 10.35 -2.11 -20.11
C THR A 148 9.89 -0.67 -20.01
N GLU A 149 10.06 0.10 -21.08
CA GLU A 149 9.52 1.44 -21.21
C GLU A 149 8.09 1.35 -21.75
N ILE A 150 7.13 1.83 -20.96
CA ILE A 150 5.72 1.87 -21.37
C ILE A 150 5.40 3.32 -21.74
N PRO A 151 5.10 3.60 -23.03
CA PRO A 151 4.71 4.93 -23.46
C PRO A 151 3.35 5.31 -22.86
N PHE A 152 3.20 6.57 -22.46
CA PHE A 152 1.93 7.10 -21.98
C PHE A 152 1.54 8.39 -22.72
N ASN A 153 0.26 8.62 -22.85
CA ASN A 153 -0.32 9.85 -23.38
C ASN A 153 -0.81 10.73 -22.23
N LYS A 154 -0.54 12.03 -22.29
CA LYS A 154 -1.09 12.99 -21.32
C LYS A 154 -2.43 13.53 -21.80
N SER A 155 -3.46 13.40 -20.96
CA SER A 155 -4.75 14.07 -21.13
C SER A 155 -4.99 14.96 -19.89
N GLY A 156 -4.70 16.25 -20.02
CA GLY A 156 -4.64 17.14 -18.86
C GLY A 156 -3.55 16.72 -17.86
N ASN A 157 -3.93 16.49 -16.60
CA ASN A 157 -3.03 16.01 -15.55
C ASN A 157 -3.01 14.47 -15.42
N MET A 158 -3.74 13.75 -16.28
CA MET A 158 -3.80 12.29 -16.23
C MET A 158 -2.81 11.67 -17.21
N MET A 159 -2.15 10.63 -16.78
CA MET A 159 -1.32 9.75 -17.62
C MET A 159 -2.20 8.59 -18.09
N MET A 160 -2.32 8.44 -19.42
CA MET A 160 -3.11 7.39 -20.06
C MET A 160 -2.15 6.36 -20.66
N ILE A 161 -2.33 5.09 -20.33
CA ILE A 161 -1.57 3.98 -20.92
C ILE A 161 -2.48 3.09 -21.77
N GLU A 162 -1.94 2.56 -22.83
CA GLU A 162 -2.60 1.54 -23.64
C GLU A 162 -2.29 0.16 -23.05
N CYS A 163 -3.33 -0.65 -22.93
CA CYS A 163 -3.25 -1.98 -22.39
C CYS A 163 -4.22 -2.89 -23.14
N THR A 164 -3.89 -4.16 -23.27
CA THR A 164 -4.86 -5.16 -23.73
C THR A 164 -5.25 -6.06 -22.57
N ILE A 165 -6.54 -6.28 -22.40
CA ILE A 165 -7.09 -7.27 -21.46
C ILE A 165 -7.81 -8.34 -22.26
N ASN A 166 -7.35 -9.59 -22.15
CA ASN A 166 -7.87 -10.73 -22.91
C ASN A 166 -7.98 -10.41 -24.42
N SER A 167 -6.97 -9.73 -24.97
CA SER A 167 -6.89 -9.26 -26.37
C SER A 167 -7.82 -8.07 -26.74
N LEU A 168 -8.54 -7.48 -25.79
CA LEU A 168 -9.29 -6.25 -26.00
C LEU A 168 -8.40 -5.06 -25.68
N PRO A 169 -8.12 -4.14 -26.65
CA PRO A 169 -7.37 -2.93 -26.41
C PRO A 169 -8.22 -1.93 -25.59
N LEU A 170 -7.64 -1.42 -24.53
CA LEU A 170 -8.24 -0.47 -23.60
C LEU A 170 -7.24 0.65 -23.27
N HIS A 171 -7.76 1.77 -22.78
CA HIS A 171 -6.96 2.87 -22.26
C HIS A 171 -7.21 3.02 -20.76
N PHE A 172 -6.15 3.00 -19.98
CA PHE A 172 -6.23 3.15 -18.53
C PHE A 172 -5.58 4.45 -18.06
N ILE A 173 -6.13 5.01 -17.01
CA ILE A 173 -5.44 6.04 -16.24
C ILE A 173 -4.39 5.33 -15.40
N PHE A 174 -3.13 5.75 -15.51
CA PHE A 174 -2.07 5.28 -14.65
C PHE A 174 -2.08 6.08 -13.36
N ASP A 175 -2.49 5.43 -12.28
CA ASP A 175 -2.58 6.00 -10.94
C ASP A 175 -1.71 5.19 -9.98
N THR A 176 -0.63 5.81 -9.49
CA THR A 176 0.31 5.18 -8.54
C THR A 176 -0.29 4.99 -7.14
N GLY A 177 -1.44 5.61 -6.86
CA GLY A 177 -2.20 5.42 -5.61
C GLY A 177 -3.27 4.33 -5.69
N ALA A 178 -3.51 3.75 -6.87
CA ALA A 178 -4.47 2.66 -7.03
C ALA A 178 -3.84 1.31 -6.64
N SER A 179 -4.53 0.54 -5.80
CA SER A 179 -4.10 -0.80 -5.39
C SER A 179 -4.50 -1.89 -6.40
N ASP A 180 -5.47 -1.61 -7.24
CA ASP A 180 -6.08 -2.58 -8.16
C ASP A 180 -6.38 -1.98 -9.53
N VAL A 181 -6.49 -2.84 -10.54
CA VAL A 181 -7.00 -2.44 -11.86
C VAL A 181 -8.52 -2.41 -11.83
N SER A 182 -9.11 -1.27 -12.13
CA SER A 182 -10.56 -1.10 -12.15
C SER A 182 -11.07 -0.83 -13.56
N ILE A 183 -12.16 -1.50 -13.94
CA ILE A 183 -12.93 -1.24 -15.16
C ILE A 183 -14.36 -0.86 -14.78
N SER A 184 -15.02 -0.05 -15.62
CA SER A 184 -16.40 0.31 -15.39
C SER A 184 -17.35 -0.86 -15.64
N ASP A 185 -18.55 -0.82 -15.04
CA ASP A 185 -19.62 -1.80 -15.32
C ASP A 185 -19.98 -1.85 -16.81
N VAL A 186 -19.87 -0.72 -17.51
CA VAL A 186 -20.16 -0.65 -18.97
C VAL A 186 -19.12 -1.45 -19.74
N GLU A 187 -17.84 -1.28 -19.42
CA GLU A 187 -16.74 -2.01 -20.05
C GLU A 187 -16.79 -3.50 -19.67
N ALA A 188 -17.01 -3.83 -18.41
CA ALA A 188 -17.13 -5.22 -17.94
C ALA A 188 -18.31 -5.94 -18.65
N ASN A 189 -19.48 -5.30 -18.78
CA ASN A 189 -20.62 -5.83 -19.49
C ASN A 189 -20.35 -6.01 -20.98
N PHE A 190 -19.66 -5.06 -21.62
CA PHE A 190 -19.24 -5.18 -23.01
C PHE A 190 -18.30 -6.38 -23.18
N MET A 191 -17.32 -6.54 -22.30
CA MET A 191 -16.37 -7.65 -22.34
C MET A 191 -17.06 -9.00 -22.16
N MET A 192 -18.00 -9.10 -21.21
CA MET A 192 -18.83 -10.33 -21.01
C MET A 192 -19.64 -10.67 -22.24
N LYS A 193 -20.32 -9.68 -22.83
CA LYS A 193 -21.19 -9.87 -23.99
C LYS A 193 -20.43 -10.30 -25.25
N ASN A 194 -19.16 -9.88 -25.37
CA ASN A 194 -18.34 -10.15 -26.55
C ASN A 194 -17.31 -11.29 -26.31
N GLY A 195 -17.37 -11.98 -25.17
CA GLY A 195 -16.54 -13.15 -24.88
C GLY A 195 -15.11 -12.83 -24.43
N TYR A 196 -14.80 -11.58 -24.11
CA TYR A 196 -13.51 -11.20 -23.51
C TYR A 196 -13.43 -11.53 -22.02
N LEU A 197 -14.58 -11.65 -21.35
CA LEU A 197 -14.74 -12.14 -19.99
C LEU A 197 -15.83 -13.19 -19.96
N HIS A 198 -15.73 -14.12 -19.02
CA HIS A 198 -16.70 -15.18 -18.81
C HIS A 198 -17.25 -15.15 -17.37
N PRO A 199 -18.46 -15.63 -17.12
CA PRO A 199 -19.02 -15.68 -15.75
C PRO A 199 -18.12 -16.45 -14.76
N ASN A 200 -17.32 -17.40 -15.24
CA ASN A 200 -16.39 -18.17 -14.42
C ASN A 200 -15.14 -17.37 -14.01
N ASP A 201 -14.90 -16.21 -14.61
CA ASP A 201 -13.81 -15.30 -14.25
C ASP A 201 -14.19 -14.42 -13.04
N VAL A 202 -15.48 -14.40 -12.65
CA VAL A 202 -15.94 -13.68 -11.47
C VAL A 202 -15.54 -14.46 -10.22
N VAL A 203 -14.72 -13.82 -9.38
CA VAL A 203 -14.20 -14.42 -8.13
C VAL A 203 -15.10 -14.11 -6.94
N GLY A 204 -15.68 -12.90 -6.90
CA GLY A 204 -16.50 -12.46 -5.78
C GLY A 204 -16.83 -10.99 -5.82
N LYS A 205 -17.11 -10.44 -4.64
CA LYS A 205 -17.36 -9.01 -4.43
C LYS A 205 -16.38 -8.45 -3.42
N ALA A 206 -15.96 -7.22 -3.61
CA ALA A 206 -15.15 -6.48 -2.67
C ALA A 206 -15.72 -5.07 -2.45
N ARG A 207 -15.38 -4.47 -1.31
CA ARG A 207 -15.71 -3.09 -1.01
C ARG A 207 -14.47 -2.25 -1.24
N TYR A 208 -14.66 -1.13 -1.91
CA TYR A 208 -13.62 -0.16 -2.20
C TYR A 208 -13.95 1.15 -1.53
N GLN A 209 -12.95 1.82 -1.04
CA GLN A 209 -13.06 3.21 -0.64
C GLN A 209 -12.54 4.08 -1.78
N THR A 210 -13.39 4.94 -2.30
CA THR A 210 -13.03 5.93 -3.33
C THR A 210 -12.33 7.13 -2.69
N ALA A 211 -11.57 7.89 -3.48
CA ALA A 211 -10.79 9.04 -3.00
C ALA A 211 -11.61 10.11 -2.28
N ASP A 212 -12.93 10.17 -2.51
CA ASP A 212 -13.88 11.06 -1.82
C ASP A 212 -14.39 10.47 -0.48
N GLY A 213 -13.88 9.28 -0.09
CA GLY A 213 -14.22 8.60 1.17
C GLY A 213 -15.49 7.75 1.11
N ASN A 214 -16.17 7.68 -0.04
CA ASN A 214 -17.34 6.83 -0.20
C ASN A 214 -16.94 5.35 -0.30
N ILE A 215 -17.79 4.47 0.24
CA ILE A 215 -17.61 3.01 0.10
C ILE A 215 -18.52 2.54 -1.04
N SER A 216 -17.91 1.90 -2.03
CA SER A 216 -18.60 1.26 -3.15
C SER A 216 -18.35 -0.24 -3.11
N GLU A 217 -19.33 -1.04 -3.52
CA GLU A 217 -19.17 -2.46 -3.76
C GLU A 217 -18.87 -2.71 -5.22
N GLY A 218 -17.84 -3.48 -5.52
CA GLY A 218 -17.49 -3.89 -6.87
C GLY A 218 -17.38 -5.41 -7.00
N THR A 219 -17.38 -5.87 -8.23
CA THR A 219 -17.19 -7.28 -8.58
C THR A 219 -15.71 -7.53 -8.83
N VAL A 220 -15.14 -8.54 -8.16
CA VAL A 220 -13.76 -8.98 -8.39
C VAL A 220 -13.75 -9.99 -9.53
N ILE A 221 -12.90 -9.72 -10.52
CA ILE A 221 -12.78 -10.55 -11.73
C ILE A 221 -11.31 -10.94 -11.89
N ASN A 222 -11.06 -12.19 -12.17
CA ASN A 222 -9.73 -12.67 -12.52
C ASN A 222 -9.45 -12.42 -14.01
N LEU A 223 -8.41 -11.62 -14.31
CA LEU A 223 -7.97 -11.32 -15.66
C LEU A 223 -6.86 -12.32 -16.06
N LYS A 224 -7.01 -12.98 -17.19
CA LYS A 224 -6.07 -14.04 -17.62
C LYS A 224 -4.87 -13.52 -18.37
N HIS A 225 -5.07 -12.50 -19.18
CA HIS A 225 -4.03 -11.92 -20.04
C HIS A 225 -4.12 -10.41 -20.01
N VAL A 226 -3.14 -9.76 -19.40
CA VAL A 226 -3.03 -8.31 -19.35
C VAL A 226 -1.68 -7.93 -19.94
N ASN A 227 -1.68 -7.14 -21.01
CA ASN A 227 -0.45 -6.71 -21.68
C ASN A 227 -0.34 -5.18 -21.68
N PHE A 228 0.79 -4.67 -21.17
CA PHE A 228 1.17 -3.27 -21.16
C PHE A 228 2.46 -3.10 -21.96
N GLY A 229 2.40 -2.53 -23.17
CA GLY A 229 3.60 -2.21 -23.95
C GLY A 229 4.56 -3.37 -24.18
N GLY A 230 4.05 -4.62 -24.24
CA GLY A 230 4.84 -5.84 -24.41
C GLY A 230 5.12 -6.61 -23.11
N LEU A 231 4.85 -6.02 -21.94
CA LEU A 231 4.88 -6.75 -20.66
C LEU A 231 3.56 -7.51 -20.49
N GLU A 232 3.61 -8.82 -20.43
CA GLU A 232 2.46 -9.69 -20.24
C GLU A 232 2.38 -10.16 -18.78
N LEU A 233 1.21 -9.94 -18.16
CA LEU A 233 0.86 -10.45 -16.83
C LEU A 233 -0.17 -11.57 -17.02
N THR A 234 0.07 -12.73 -16.41
CA THR A 234 -0.79 -13.92 -16.47
C THR A 234 -1.19 -14.40 -15.09
#